data_0ac5e615452c12818acd6014c410b0ae
#
_entry.id   0ac5e615452c12818acd6014c410b0ae
#
_cell.length_a   1.000
_cell.length_b   1.000
_cell.length_c   1.000
_cell.angle_alpha   90.00
_cell.angle_beta   90.00
_cell.angle_gamma   90.00
#
_symmetry.space_group_name_H-M   'P 1'
#
loop_
_entity.id
_entity.type
_entity.pdbx_description
1 polymer ?
#
loop_
_entity_poly.entity_id
_entity_poly.type
_entity_poly.pdbx_seq_one_letter_code
_entity_poly.pdbx_strand_id
1 'polypeptide(L)'
;SREVREKWQQRLEYVMVDEFQDIDKDQYSLADILSGYHKNLFVVGDPDQTIYTWRGADVKFILEFPSRHPGAKTIYLNENYRSAPQILAASNALIEKNRERLEKRLTAVRGDNRKPLYFHAKTSALEADWITANMRALHEAEEGIAYSDMGVLYRAHYVSRALEESLIKNKIPYILYSGVEFYKRKEIKDVLSYLRMVYHPDDISFLRTVNEPKRGVGRTRIAALKAYAAAKGCTLYDALLANLETESFRRSHAKDYARLIEKYRAIYDNMDLTDLLAGILHDSGYETMLRSAGEEERLDNLAELK
;
A
#
# COMPACT_ATOMS: atom_id res chain seq x y z
N SER A 1 -31.36 13.38 -14.29
CA SER A 1 -32.62 14.02 -14.70
C SER A 1 -33.32 14.60 -13.48
N ARG A 2 -34.26 15.54 -13.69
CA ARG A 2 -35.03 16.16 -12.62
C ARG A 2 -35.91 15.13 -11.87
N GLU A 3 -36.54 14.25 -12.59
CA GLU A 3 -37.40 13.18 -12.05
C GLU A 3 -36.62 12.23 -11.11
N VAL A 4 -35.42 11.80 -11.50
CA VAL A 4 -34.56 10.96 -10.66
C VAL A 4 -34.17 11.68 -9.36
N ARG A 5 -33.83 12.97 -9.45
CA ARG A 5 -33.50 13.79 -8.27
C ARG A 5 -34.69 13.87 -7.31
N GLU A 6 -35.85 14.28 -7.79
CA GLU A 6 -37.07 14.43 -6.99
C GLU A 6 -37.47 13.10 -6.32
N LYS A 7 -37.36 11.97 -7.05
CA LYS A 7 -37.62 10.64 -6.51
C LYS A 7 -36.71 10.32 -5.31
N TRP A 8 -35.39 10.56 -5.43
CA TRP A 8 -34.46 10.24 -4.37
C TRP A 8 -34.55 11.22 -3.20
N GLN A 9 -34.78 12.51 -3.45
CA GLN A 9 -35.00 13.53 -2.43
C GLN A 9 -36.19 13.23 -1.53
N GLN A 10 -37.30 12.77 -2.12
CA GLN A 10 -38.52 12.40 -1.37
C GLN A 10 -38.32 11.12 -0.55
N ARG A 11 -37.50 10.19 -1.06
CA ARG A 11 -37.26 8.90 -0.41
C ARG A 11 -36.32 8.99 0.77
N LEU A 12 -35.32 9.89 0.71
CA LEU A 12 -34.29 10.03 1.71
C LEU A 12 -34.69 11.09 2.74
N GLU A 13 -35.33 10.66 3.81
CA GLU A 13 -35.75 11.55 4.89
C GLU A 13 -34.58 12.13 5.67
N TYR A 14 -33.48 11.37 5.79
CA TYR A 14 -32.23 11.78 6.45
C TYR A 14 -31.06 11.45 5.56
N VAL A 15 -30.10 12.38 5.46
CA VAL A 15 -28.81 12.19 4.81
C VAL A 15 -27.74 12.42 5.87
N MET A 16 -26.91 11.41 6.13
CA MET A 16 -25.84 11.46 7.12
C MET A 16 -24.50 11.22 6.43
N VAL A 17 -23.52 12.09 6.70
CA VAL A 17 -22.17 12.00 6.11
C VAL A 17 -21.16 12.03 7.24
N ASP A 18 -20.35 10.98 7.32
CA ASP A 18 -19.21 10.86 8.23
C ASP A 18 -17.93 11.31 7.53
N GLU A 19 -16.90 11.65 8.32
CA GLU A 19 -15.59 12.15 7.83
C GLU A 19 -15.75 13.32 6.84
N PHE A 20 -16.66 14.23 7.14
CA PHE A 20 -17.07 15.31 6.23
C PHE A 20 -15.94 16.25 5.82
N GLN A 21 -14.82 16.31 6.56
CA GLN A 21 -13.64 17.07 6.21
C GLN A 21 -12.88 16.51 4.99
N ASP A 22 -13.13 15.24 4.63
CA ASP A 22 -12.39 14.55 3.57
C ASP A 22 -13.18 14.45 2.25
N ILE A 23 -14.36 15.11 2.16
CA ILE A 23 -15.17 15.10 0.94
C ILE A 23 -14.66 16.08 -0.10
N ASP A 24 -14.84 15.72 -1.37
CA ASP A 24 -14.64 16.60 -2.51
C ASP A 24 -15.91 17.38 -2.89
N LYS A 25 -15.79 18.27 -3.87
CA LYS A 25 -16.89 19.12 -4.36
C LYS A 25 -18.08 18.29 -4.91
N ASP A 26 -17.82 17.19 -5.57
CA ASP A 26 -18.89 16.38 -6.19
C ASP A 26 -19.66 15.62 -5.12
N GLN A 27 -18.96 15.09 -4.13
CA GLN A 27 -19.54 14.44 -2.94
C GLN A 27 -20.36 15.43 -2.12
N TYR A 28 -19.85 16.65 -1.89
CA TYR A 28 -20.60 17.72 -1.25
C TYR A 28 -21.88 18.04 -2.02
N SER A 29 -21.77 18.26 -3.35
CA SER A 29 -22.92 18.57 -4.19
C SER A 29 -23.95 17.45 -4.20
N LEU A 30 -23.52 16.20 -4.15
CA LEU A 30 -24.42 15.05 -4.07
C LEU A 30 -25.20 15.02 -2.75
N ALA A 31 -24.52 15.23 -1.62
CA ALA A 31 -25.16 15.28 -0.30
C ALA A 31 -26.17 16.42 -0.21
N ASP A 32 -25.82 17.61 -0.70
CA ASP A 32 -26.69 18.77 -0.74
C ASP A 32 -27.93 18.56 -1.64
N ILE A 33 -27.73 17.99 -2.83
CA ILE A 33 -28.84 17.64 -3.73
C ILE A 33 -29.77 16.62 -3.08
N LEU A 34 -29.25 15.56 -2.47
CA LEU A 34 -30.05 14.48 -1.90
C LEU A 34 -30.86 14.95 -0.69
N SER A 35 -30.31 15.82 0.13
CA SER A 35 -30.99 16.38 1.32
C SER A 35 -31.97 17.51 0.99
N GLY A 36 -32.03 17.97 -0.25
CA GLY A 36 -32.70 19.21 -0.63
C GLY A 36 -34.22 19.27 -0.39
N TYR A 37 -34.93 18.15 -0.27
CA TYR A 37 -36.38 18.09 -0.01
C TYR A 37 -36.71 18.20 1.48
N HIS A 38 -36.18 17.26 2.30
CA HIS A 38 -36.44 17.20 3.74
C HIS A 38 -35.52 18.13 4.56
N LYS A 39 -34.38 18.55 4.00
CA LYS A 39 -33.35 19.37 4.61
C LYS A 39 -32.75 18.77 5.90
N ASN A 40 -32.86 17.48 6.08
CA ASN A 40 -32.29 16.74 7.20
C ASN A 40 -30.90 16.25 6.80
N LEU A 41 -29.93 17.15 6.71
CA LEU A 41 -28.52 16.84 6.47
C LEU A 41 -27.76 16.89 7.80
N PHE A 42 -27.19 15.74 8.18
CA PHE A 42 -26.36 15.58 9.36
C PHE A 42 -24.93 15.25 8.93
N VAL A 43 -23.97 16.05 9.36
CA VAL A 43 -22.55 15.84 9.02
C VAL A 43 -21.71 15.71 10.26
N VAL A 44 -20.76 14.80 10.24
CA VAL A 44 -19.79 14.58 11.31
C VAL A 44 -18.40 14.65 10.71
N GLY A 45 -17.49 15.31 11.38
CA GLY A 45 -16.10 15.40 10.92
C GLY A 45 -15.23 16.23 11.84
N ASP A 46 -13.95 16.18 11.58
CA ASP A 46 -12.94 16.95 12.29
C ASP A 46 -12.05 17.69 11.29
N PRO A 47 -12.19 19.03 11.14
CA PRO A 47 -11.38 19.79 10.19
C PRO A 47 -9.88 19.67 10.44
N ASP A 48 -9.46 19.37 11.67
CA ASP A 48 -8.05 19.17 12.01
C ASP A 48 -7.49 17.81 11.50
N GLN A 49 -8.36 16.90 11.00
CA GLN A 49 -7.99 15.58 10.49
C GLN A 49 -8.05 15.48 8.95
N THR A 50 -8.17 16.59 8.23
CA THR A 50 -8.16 16.60 6.76
C THR A 50 -6.82 16.11 6.21
N ILE A 51 -6.79 14.93 5.58
CA ILE A 51 -5.58 14.31 5.02
C ILE A 51 -5.70 13.95 3.53
N TYR A 52 -6.86 14.20 2.90
CA TYR A 52 -7.16 13.84 1.51
C TYR A 52 -7.25 15.04 0.55
N THR A 53 -6.59 16.17 0.86
CA THR A 53 -6.53 17.35 -0.02
C THR A 53 -5.98 17.03 -1.41
N TRP A 54 -5.03 16.10 -1.51
CA TRP A 54 -4.48 15.61 -2.77
C TRP A 54 -5.48 14.79 -3.62
N ARG A 55 -6.60 14.36 -3.03
CA ARG A 55 -7.75 13.73 -3.72
C ARG A 55 -8.88 14.72 -4.03
N GLY A 56 -8.70 15.99 -3.71
CA GLY A 56 -9.72 17.03 -3.93
C GLY A 56 -10.59 17.34 -2.71
N ALA A 57 -10.26 16.80 -1.52
CA ALA A 57 -10.94 17.20 -0.28
C ALA A 57 -10.70 18.67 0.01
N ASP A 58 -11.77 19.38 0.45
CA ASP A 58 -11.71 20.79 0.81
C ASP A 58 -12.33 21.00 2.20
N VAL A 59 -11.48 21.31 3.16
CA VAL A 59 -11.86 21.56 4.55
C VAL A 59 -12.88 22.68 4.69
N LYS A 60 -13.00 23.58 3.71
CA LYS A 60 -13.98 24.67 3.71
C LYS A 60 -15.42 24.17 3.75
N PHE A 61 -15.70 22.97 3.22
CA PHE A 61 -17.06 22.43 3.29
C PHE A 61 -17.54 22.24 4.74
N ILE A 62 -16.68 21.78 5.65
CA ILE A 62 -17.04 21.66 7.06
C ILE A 62 -16.92 22.99 7.82
N LEU A 63 -15.89 23.79 7.53
CA LEU A 63 -15.69 25.09 8.21
C LEU A 63 -16.82 26.07 7.89
N GLU A 64 -17.29 26.11 6.66
CA GLU A 64 -18.34 26.99 6.18
C GLU A 64 -19.75 26.37 6.25
N PHE A 65 -19.88 25.16 6.77
CA PHE A 65 -21.16 24.45 6.79
C PHE A 65 -22.31 25.26 7.43
N PRO A 66 -22.12 25.92 8.60
CA PRO A 66 -23.19 26.73 9.19
C PRO A 66 -23.61 27.93 8.32
N SER A 67 -22.68 28.53 7.58
CA SER A 67 -23.00 29.65 6.67
C SER A 67 -23.71 29.20 5.40
N ARG A 68 -23.36 28.00 4.91
CA ARG A 68 -24.00 27.39 3.71
C ARG A 68 -25.38 26.80 4.01
N HIS A 69 -25.61 26.39 5.27
CA HIS A 69 -26.87 25.80 5.73
C HIS A 69 -27.43 26.65 6.91
N PRO A 70 -28.08 27.80 6.64
CA PRO A 70 -28.64 28.65 7.69
C PRO A 70 -29.61 27.86 8.57
N GLY A 71 -29.41 27.92 9.88
CA GLY A 71 -30.19 27.18 10.88
C GLY A 71 -29.56 25.84 11.28
N ALA A 72 -28.45 25.46 10.70
CA ALA A 72 -27.69 24.30 11.17
C ALA A 72 -27.22 24.46 12.60
N LYS A 73 -27.37 23.42 13.42
CA LYS A 73 -26.90 23.36 14.80
C LYS A 73 -25.54 22.67 14.87
N THR A 74 -24.54 23.38 15.37
CA THR A 74 -23.20 22.81 15.59
C THR A 74 -23.07 22.27 17.01
N ILE A 75 -22.59 21.04 17.15
CA ILE A 75 -22.32 20.38 18.44
C ILE A 75 -20.84 19.98 18.44
N TYR A 76 -20.11 20.34 19.48
CA TYR A 76 -18.71 19.99 19.65
C TYR A 76 -18.56 18.79 20.59
N LEU A 77 -17.88 17.73 20.14
CA LEU A 77 -17.51 16.57 20.95
C LEU A 77 -16.06 16.72 21.38
N ASN A 78 -15.84 17.41 22.51
CA ASN A 78 -14.51 17.73 22.99
C ASN A 78 -13.93 16.68 23.93
N GLU A 79 -14.74 15.76 24.45
CA GLU A 79 -14.29 14.67 25.29
C GLU A 79 -13.73 13.54 24.46
N ASN A 80 -12.48 13.16 24.72
CA ASN A 80 -11.78 12.09 24.03
C ASN A 80 -11.63 10.86 24.93
N TYR A 81 -12.30 9.79 24.55
CA TYR A 81 -12.31 8.50 25.26
C TYR A 81 -11.22 7.54 24.76
N ARG A 82 -10.52 7.89 23.67
CA ARG A 82 -9.51 7.03 23.02
C ARG A 82 -8.13 7.19 23.63
N SER A 83 -7.68 8.41 23.80
CA SER A 83 -6.27 8.74 24.05
C SER A 83 -6.05 9.26 25.49
N ALA A 84 -4.88 8.91 26.04
CA ALA A 84 -4.42 9.45 27.30
C ALA A 84 -4.07 10.95 27.22
N PRO A 85 -4.07 11.70 28.34
CA PRO A 85 -3.81 13.14 28.38
C PRO A 85 -2.50 13.55 27.70
N GLN A 86 -1.44 12.76 27.87
CA GLN A 86 -0.12 13.07 27.31
C GLN A 86 -0.09 13.00 25.79
N ILE A 87 -0.85 12.08 25.19
CA ILE A 87 -1.02 11.98 23.73
C ILE A 87 -1.80 13.19 23.22
N LEU A 88 -2.90 13.55 23.88
CA LEU A 88 -3.69 14.71 23.51
C LEU A 88 -2.94 16.03 23.69
N ALA A 89 -2.11 16.14 24.72
CA ALA A 89 -1.27 17.32 24.90
C ALA A 89 -0.31 17.52 23.73
N ALA A 90 0.32 16.45 23.26
CA ALA A 90 1.21 16.49 22.09
C ALA A 90 0.46 16.82 20.80
N SER A 91 -0.69 16.19 20.56
CA SER A 91 -1.51 16.43 19.36
C SER A 91 -2.13 17.83 19.34
N ASN A 92 -2.67 18.32 20.46
CA ASN A 92 -3.19 19.67 20.57
C ASN A 92 -2.09 20.73 20.28
N ALA A 93 -0.88 20.56 20.86
CA ALA A 93 0.25 21.46 20.62
C ALA A 93 0.71 21.49 19.15
N LEU A 94 0.60 20.36 18.46
CA LEU A 94 0.91 20.26 17.02
C LEU A 94 -0.16 20.97 16.19
N ILE A 95 -1.43 20.64 16.41
CA ILE A 95 -2.54 21.13 15.58
C ILE A 95 -2.83 22.62 15.78
N GLU A 96 -2.49 23.20 16.92
CA GLU A 96 -2.58 24.66 17.18
C GLU A 96 -1.75 25.50 16.20
N LYS A 97 -0.82 24.88 15.44
CA LYS A 97 -0.05 25.56 14.38
C LYS A 97 -0.85 25.78 13.09
N ASN A 98 -1.93 25.05 12.89
CA ASN A 98 -2.79 25.23 11.73
C ASN A 98 -3.57 26.55 11.83
N ARG A 99 -3.75 27.20 10.66
CA ARG A 99 -4.46 28.49 10.57
C ARG A 99 -5.94 28.32 10.22
N GLU A 100 -6.26 27.39 9.35
CA GLU A 100 -7.64 27.09 8.91
C GLU A 100 -8.23 26.00 9.80
N ARG A 101 -8.80 26.41 10.94
CA ARG A 101 -9.35 25.46 11.92
C ARG A 101 -10.50 26.08 12.73
N LEU A 102 -11.30 25.22 13.36
CA LEU A 102 -12.21 25.61 14.43
C LEU A 102 -11.46 25.58 15.76
N GLU A 103 -11.62 26.61 16.58
CA GLU A 103 -11.05 26.61 17.92
C GLU A 103 -11.74 25.56 18.79
N LYS A 104 -11.02 24.47 18.98
CA LYS A 104 -11.43 23.37 19.88
C LYS A 104 -10.21 22.82 20.57
N ARG A 105 -10.42 22.23 21.73
CA ARG A 105 -9.40 21.50 22.47
C ARG A 105 -9.96 20.18 22.95
N LEU A 106 -9.34 19.08 22.57
CA LEU A 106 -9.73 17.77 23.05
C LEU A 106 -9.25 17.57 24.47
N THR A 107 -10.13 17.03 25.30
CA THR A 107 -9.85 16.71 26.72
C THR A 107 -9.96 15.21 26.92
N ALA A 108 -8.93 14.58 27.51
CA ALA A 108 -8.94 13.16 27.78
C ALA A 108 -9.93 12.82 28.92
N VAL A 109 -10.73 11.79 28.70
CA VAL A 109 -11.53 11.16 29.76
C VAL A 109 -10.74 10.02 30.44
N ARG A 110 -9.82 9.39 29.70
CA ARG A 110 -8.91 8.37 30.26
C ARG A 110 -7.92 9.00 31.22
N GLY A 111 -7.52 8.22 32.24
CA GLY A 111 -6.52 8.65 33.20
C GLY A 111 -5.11 8.79 32.62
N ASP A 112 -4.20 9.27 33.44
CA ASP A 112 -2.79 9.41 33.09
C ASP A 112 -2.18 8.08 32.68
N ASN A 113 -1.29 8.15 31.69
CA ASN A 113 -0.58 7.00 31.14
C ASN A 113 0.88 7.40 30.89
N ARG A 114 1.67 6.48 30.32
CA ARG A 114 3.08 6.72 30.00
C ARG A 114 3.22 7.88 28.99
N LYS A 115 4.28 8.66 29.13
CA LYS A 115 4.60 9.72 28.17
C LYS A 115 4.95 9.10 26.80
N PRO A 116 4.56 9.76 25.70
CA PRO A 116 5.07 9.39 24.38
C PRO A 116 6.60 9.40 24.36
N LEU A 117 7.20 8.38 23.76
CA LEU A 117 8.64 8.28 23.60
C LEU A 117 9.01 8.74 22.19
N TYR A 118 10.12 9.45 22.09
CA TYR A 118 10.74 9.77 20.81
C TYR A 118 12.05 8.99 20.68
N PHE A 119 12.20 8.33 19.54
CA PHE A 119 13.43 7.62 19.21
C PHE A 119 13.84 7.96 17.78
N HIS A 120 15.11 8.25 17.57
CA HIS A 120 15.69 8.50 16.27
C HIS A 120 16.79 7.46 16.00
N ALA A 121 16.53 6.56 15.06
CA ALA A 121 17.48 5.55 14.65
C ALA A 121 18.39 6.07 13.51
N LYS A 122 19.57 5.50 13.39
CA LYS A 122 20.50 5.79 12.29
C LYS A 122 20.11 5.08 10.99
N THR A 123 19.37 3.99 11.07
CA THR A 123 18.92 3.18 9.93
C THR A 123 17.50 2.65 10.17
N SER A 124 16.78 2.32 9.10
CA SER A 124 15.46 1.68 9.16
C SER A 124 15.49 0.33 9.91
N ALA A 125 16.56 -0.44 9.76
CA ALA A 125 16.75 -1.69 10.49
C ALA A 125 16.84 -1.48 12.01
N LEU A 126 17.63 -0.50 12.47
CA LEU A 126 17.72 -0.16 13.90
C LEU A 126 16.40 0.39 14.46
N GLU A 127 15.64 1.13 13.66
CA GLU A 127 14.30 1.60 14.02
C GLU A 127 13.36 0.41 14.22
N ALA A 128 13.32 -0.51 13.26
CA ALA A 128 12.50 -1.71 13.31
C ALA A 128 12.87 -2.63 14.49
N ASP A 129 14.15 -2.83 14.75
CA ASP A 129 14.62 -3.62 15.89
C ASP A 129 14.23 -2.96 17.23
N TRP A 130 14.29 -1.64 17.33
CA TRP A 130 13.84 -0.91 18.52
C TRP A 130 12.32 -1.05 18.71
N ILE A 131 11.51 -0.93 17.65
CA ILE A 131 10.07 -1.12 17.70
C ILE A 131 9.74 -2.52 18.19
N THR A 132 10.30 -3.54 17.58
CA THR A 132 10.01 -4.95 17.92
C THR A 132 10.48 -5.32 19.33
N ALA A 133 11.61 -4.77 19.79
CA ALA A 133 12.07 -4.94 21.16
C ALA A 133 11.10 -4.33 22.19
N ASN A 134 10.56 -3.12 21.90
CA ASN A 134 9.55 -2.49 22.77
C ASN A 134 8.22 -3.24 22.74
N MET A 135 7.78 -3.73 21.57
CA MET A 135 6.56 -4.56 21.47
C MET A 135 6.69 -5.82 22.33
N ARG A 136 7.85 -6.49 22.28
CA ARG A 136 8.12 -7.66 23.11
C ARG A 136 8.15 -7.32 24.59
N ALA A 137 8.83 -6.27 24.99
CA ALA A 137 8.91 -5.83 26.37
C ALA A 137 7.53 -5.48 26.95
N LEU A 138 6.66 -4.88 26.16
CA LEU A 138 5.27 -4.60 26.53
C LEU A 138 4.43 -5.88 26.65
N HIS A 139 4.67 -6.87 25.80
CA HIS A 139 3.97 -8.14 25.81
C HIS A 139 4.37 -9.03 27.00
N GLU A 140 5.67 -9.04 27.32
CA GLU A 140 6.26 -9.84 28.42
C GLU A 140 6.12 -9.19 29.80
N ALA A 141 5.61 -7.95 29.89
CA ALA A 141 5.38 -7.26 31.16
C ALA A 141 4.32 -8.00 32.00
N GLU A 142 4.30 -7.79 33.33
CA GLU A 142 3.40 -8.44 34.27
C GLU A 142 1.91 -8.26 33.91
N GLU A 143 1.54 -7.08 33.40
CA GLU A 143 0.23 -6.80 32.80
C GLU A 143 0.36 -6.74 31.27
N GLY A 144 0.85 -7.82 30.66
CA GLY A 144 1.26 -7.85 29.26
C GLY A 144 0.16 -7.46 28.29
N ILE A 145 0.51 -6.63 27.31
CA ILE A 145 -0.39 -6.21 26.23
C ILE A 145 -0.33 -7.25 25.12
N ALA A 146 -1.48 -7.70 24.61
CA ALA A 146 -1.49 -8.62 23.48
C ALA A 146 -0.94 -7.95 22.22
N TYR A 147 -0.23 -8.69 21.36
CA TYR A 147 0.25 -8.15 20.08
C TYR A 147 -0.88 -7.61 19.20
N SER A 148 -2.09 -8.17 19.31
CA SER A 148 -3.30 -7.68 18.64
C SER A 148 -3.71 -6.25 19.04
N ASP A 149 -3.25 -5.77 20.20
CA ASP A 149 -3.58 -4.45 20.74
C ASP A 149 -2.49 -3.42 20.41
N MET A 150 -1.45 -3.83 19.67
CA MET A 150 -0.36 -2.99 19.25
C MET A 150 -0.49 -2.65 17.75
N GLY A 151 -0.27 -1.39 17.39
CA GLY A 151 -0.29 -0.94 16.00
C GLY A 151 0.94 -0.12 15.65
N VAL A 152 1.45 -0.30 14.44
CA VAL A 152 2.52 0.52 13.87
C VAL A 152 2.00 1.22 12.63
N LEU A 153 2.16 2.56 12.58
CA LEU A 153 1.74 3.39 11.46
C LEU A 153 2.96 3.92 10.72
N TYR A 154 2.91 3.88 9.40
CA TYR A 154 3.96 4.41 8.55
C TYR A 154 3.38 5.18 7.36
N ARG A 155 4.17 6.07 6.75
CA ARG A 155 3.69 6.98 5.70
C ARG A 155 3.51 6.31 4.34
N ALA A 156 4.35 5.35 3.98
CA ALA A 156 4.36 4.70 2.67
C ALA A 156 4.66 3.21 2.80
N HIS A 157 4.11 2.41 1.90
CA HIS A 157 4.18 0.94 1.98
C HIS A 157 5.60 0.37 1.93
N TYR A 158 6.51 0.98 1.18
CA TYR A 158 7.90 0.50 1.10
C TYR A 158 8.62 0.52 2.46
N VAL A 159 8.23 1.43 3.37
CA VAL A 159 8.82 1.52 4.73
C VAL A 159 8.53 0.26 5.57
N SER A 160 7.49 -0.52 5.23
CA SER A 160 7.11 -1.70 6.02
C SER A 160 8.16 -2.82 6.00
N ARG A 161 9.04 -2.88 4.98
CA ARG A 161 9.99 -3.99 4.80
C ARG A 161 10.86 -4.25 6.02
N ALA A 162 11.60 -3.24 6.48
CA ALA A 162 12.50 -3.40 7.62
C ALA A 162 11.74 -3.85 8.88
N LEU A 163 10.50 -3.33 9.07
CA LEU A 163 9.64 -3.72 10.16
C LEU A 163 9.18 -5.18 10.03
N GLU A 164 8.72 -5.60 8.83
CA GLU A 164 8.30 -6.97 8.56
C GLU A 164 9.44 -7.96 8.79
N GLU A 165 10.66 -7.64 8.31
CA GLU A 165 11.85 -8.45 8.54
C GLU A 165 12.15 -8.62 10.05
N SER A 166 12.09 -7.52 10.81
CA SER A 166 12.34 -7.56 12.25
C SER A 166 11.23 -8.32 13.01
N LEU A 167 9.95 -8.17 12.62
CA LEU A 167 8.83 -8.94 13.19
C LEU A 167 8.99 -10.44 12.92
N ILE A 168 9.33 -10.83 11.69
CA ILE A 168 9.57 -12.24 11.31
C ILE A 168 10.75 -12.82 12.11
N LYS A 169 11.89 -12.12 12.13
CA LYS A 169 13.09 -12.51 12.89
C LYS A 169 12.79 -12.74 14.36
N ASN A 170 11.95 -11.89 14.95
CA ASN A 170 11.55 -11.95 16.34
C ASN A 170 10.32 -12.85 16.59
N LYS A 171 9.76 -13.49 15.56
CA LYS A 171 8.56 -14.35 15.64
C LYS A 171 7.34 -13.65 16.24
N ILE A 172 7.20 -12.34 15.99
CA ILE A 172 6.04 -11.56 16.39
C ILE A 172 4.97 -11.68 15.30
N PRO A 173 3.75 -12.17 15.60
CA PRO A 173 2.68 -12.25 14.62
C PRO A 173 2.19 -10.85 14.25
N TYR A 174 1.93 -10.62 12.95
CA TYR A 174 1.43 -9.34 12.46
C TYR A 174 0.45 -9.49 11.31
N ILE A 175 -0.35 -8.46 11.08
CA ILE A 175 -1.26 -8.31 9.94
C ILE A 175 -1.01 -6.95 9.31
N LEU A 176 -0.84 -6.92 7.99
CA LEU A 176 -0.74 -5.68 7.21
C LEU A 176 -2.14 -5.24 6.77
N TYR A 177 -2.63 -4.12 7.31
CA TYR A 177 -3.90 -3.55 6.87
C TYR A 177 -3.69 -2.70 5.60
N SER A 178 -4.58 -2.87 4.64
CA SER A 178 -4.59 -2.12 3.38
C SER A 178 -3.33 -2.25 2.52
N GLY A 179 -2.48 -3.23 2.81
CA GLY A 179 -1.25 -3.51 2.09
C GLY A 179 -1.11 -5.00 1.71
N VAL A 180 -0.26 -5.25 0.75
CA VAL A 180 0.25 -6.59 0.50
C VAL A 180 1.60 -6.69 1.19
N GLU A 181 1.80 -7.73 2.00
CA GLU A 181 3.10 -8.02 2.62
C GLU A 181 4.23 -7.84 1.58
N PHE A 182 5.34 -7.23 1.97
CA PHE A 182 6.41 -6.84 1.04
C PHE A 182 6.78 -7.97 0.07
N TYR A 183 7.04 -9.17 0.59
CA TYR A 183 7.40 -10.34 -0.22
C TYR A 183 6.22 -10.96 -1.01
N LYS A 184 4.99 -10.53 -0.75
CA LYS A 184 3.81 -10.95 -1.52
C LYS A 184 3.46 -9.98 -2.65
N ARG A 185 4.10 -8.81 -2.74
CA ARG A 185 3.89 -7.82 -3.82
C ARG A 185 4.27 -8.41 -5.18
N LYS A 186 3.52 -7.99 -6.21
CA LYS A 186 3.69 -8.53 -7.57
C LYS A 186 5.13 -8.34 -8.05
N GLU A 187 5.64 -7.11 -8.00
CA GLU A 187 6.99 -6.74 -8.48
C GLU A 187 8.09 -7.50 -7.74
N ILE A 188 7.94 -7.69 -6.43
CA ILE A 188 8.91 -8.44 -5.62
C ILE A 188 8.91 -9.92 -6.01
N LYS A 189 7.72 -10.52 -6.17
CA LYS A 189 7.60 -11.90 -6.66
C LYS A 189 8.14 -12.07 -8.07
N ASP A 190 7.94 -11.10 -8.95
CA ASP A 190 8.44 -11.14 -10.32
C ASP A 190 9.97 -11.16 -10.32
N VAL A 191 10.60 -10.29 -9.53
CA VAL A 191 12.06 -10.22 -9.39
C VAL A 191 12.64 -11.49 -8.75
N LEU A 192 12.05 -11.95 -7.65
CA LEU A 192 12.45 -13.22 -7.02
C LEU A 192 12.31 -14.40 -7.98
N SER A 193 11.31 -14.37 -8.87
CA SER A 193 11.15 -15.39 -9.91
C SER A 193 12.25 -15.30 -10.97
N TYR A 194 12.72 -14.09 -11.34
CA TYR A 194 13.91 -13.97 -12.20
C TYR A 194 15.16 -14.54 -11.54
N LEU A 195 15.41 -14.26 -10.26
CA LEU A 195 16.54 -14.84 -9.51
C LEU A 195 16.43 -16.37 -9.46
N ARG A 196 15.23 -16.92 -9.24
CA ARG A 196 15.01 -18.38 -9.29
C ARG A 196 15.30 -18.97 -10.65
N MET A 197 14.89 -18.29 -11.74
CA MET A 197 15.21 -18.74 -13.10
C MET A 197 16.73 -18.81 -13.35
N VAL A 198 17.50 -17.90 -12.75
CA VAL A 198 18.96 -17.92 -12.83
C VAL A 198 19.55 -19.06 -12.00
N TYR A 199 19.12 -19.22 -10.75
CA TYR A 199 19.67 -20.22 -9.83
C TYR A 199 19.18 -21.65 -10.14
N HIS A 200 17.87 -21.84 -10.20
CA HIS A 200 17.22 -23.13 -10.44
C HIS A 200 15.88 -22.93 -11.16
N PRO A 201 15.86 -23.00 -12.51
CA PRO A 201 14.64 -22.77 -13.28
C PRO A 201 13.50 -23.70 -12.87
N ASP A 202 12.35 -23.14 -12.55
CA ASP A 202 11.10 -23.84 -12.29
C ASP A 202 9.95 -23.28 -13.13
N ASP A 203 8.92 -24.08 -13.35
CA ASP A 203 7.79 -23.75 -14.22
C ASP A 203 6.96 -22.56 -13.71
N ILE A 204 6.88 -22.36 -12.39
CA ILE A 204 6.14 -21.26 -11.77
C ILE A 204 6.87 -19.94 -12.05
N SER A 205 8.16 -19.91 -11.78
CA SER A 205 9.01 -18.75 -12.04
C SER A 205 9.12 -18.44 -13.54
N PHE A 206 9.20 -19.46 -14.37
CA PHE A 206 9.16 -19.32 -15.83
C PHE A 206 7.88 -18.63 -16.30
N LEU A 207 6.71 -19.15 -15.93
CA LEU A 207 5.41 -18.60 -16.32
C LEU A 207 5.21 -17.15 -15.85
N ARG A 208 5.83 -16.81 -14.74
CA ARG A 208 5.75 -15.47 -14.19
C ARG A 208 6.62 -14.45 -14.94
N THR A 209 7.80 -14.87 -15.43
CA THR A 209 8.82 -13.95 -15.96
C THR A 209 8.92 -13.94 -17.48
N VAL A 210 8.59 -15.03 -18.16
CA VAL A 210 8.82 -15.18 -19.61
C VAL A 210 8.17 -14.10 -20.47
N ASN A 211 7.02 -13.56 -20.05
CA ASN A 211 6.28 -12.52 -20.78
C ASN A 211 6.06 -11.23 -19.95
N GLU A 212 6.86 -11.01 -18.93
CA GLU A 212 6.85 -9.82 -18.09
C GLU A 212 8.29 -9.26 -17.96
N PRO A 213 8.67 -8.24 -18.73
CA PRO A 213 7.94 -7.48 -19.75
C PRO A 213 7.43 -8.29 -20.94
N LYS A 214 6.50 -7.70 -21.71
CA LYS A 214 5.89 -8.39 -22.86
C LYS A 214 6.93 -8.82 -23.89
N ARG A 215 7.02 -10.15 -24.16
CA ARG A 215 7.94 -10.75 -25.15
C ARG A 215 7.23 -11.55 -26.22
N GLY A 216 5.92 -11.42 -26.31
CA GLY A 216 5.11 -12.16 -27.28
C GLY A 216 4.91 -13.64 -26.92
N VAL A 217 5.25 -14.06 -25.71
CA VAL A 217 5.02 -15.44 -25.24
C VAL A 217 3.67 -15.50 -24.50
N GLY A 218 2.59 -15.31 -25.25
CA GLY A 218 1.23 -15.34 -24.72
C GLY A 218 0.64 -16.75 -24.60
N ARG A 219 -0.67 -16.81 -24.30
CA ARG A 219 -1.39 -18.07 -23.97
C ARG A 219 -1.18 -19.20 -24.97
N THR A 220 -1.24 -18.91 -26.27
CA THR A 220 -1.08 -19.94 -27.32
C THR A 220 0.31 -20.56 -27.28
N ARG A 221 1.38 -19.75 -27.15
CA ARG A 221 2.75 -20.22 -27.07
C ARG A 221 3.01 -20.99 -25.77
N ILE A 222 2.47 -20.52 -24.66
CA ILE A 222 2.52 -21.23 -23.37
C ILE A 222 1.83 -22.60 -23.48
N ALA A 223 0.67 -22.70 -24.13
CA ALA A 223 -0.01 -23.97 -24.33
C ALA A 223 0.84 -24.96 -25.17
N ALA A 224 1.50 -24.48 -26.23
CA ALA A 224 2.41 -25.27 -27.03
C ALA A 224 3.62 -25.78 -26.22
N LEU A 225 4.22 -24.91 -25.36
CA LEU A 225 5.31 -25.32 -24.46
C LEU A 225 4.85 -26.39 -23.45
N LYS A 226 3.67 -26.24 -22.87
CA LYS A 226 3.11 -27.22 -21.94
C LYS A 226 2.90 -28.59 -22.61
N ALA A 227 2.38 -28.61 -23.83
CA ALA A 227 2.20 -29.83 -24.59
C ALA A 227 3.55 -30.51 -24.91
N TYR A 228 4.55 -29.70 -25.33
CA TYR A 228 5.88 -30.20 -25.58
C TYR A 228 6.56 -30.78 -24.33
N ALA A 229 6.51 -30.01 -23.22
CA ALA A 229 7.09 -30.41 -21.93
C ALA A 229 6.47 -31.68 -21.40
N ALA A 230 5.13 -31.83 -21.48
CA ALA A 230 4.44 -33.06 -21.10
C ALA A 230 4.85 -34.27 -21.98
N ALA A 231 5.01 -34.05 -23.28
CA ALA A 231 5.41 -35.14 -24.22
C ALA A 231 6.88 -35.56 -24.03
N LYS A 232 7.76 -34.68 -23.58
CA LYS A 232 9.20 -34.89 -23.42
C LYS A 232 9.65 -35.14 -21.98
N GLY A 233 8.78 -34.93 -21.00
CA GLY A 233 9.12 -35.02 -19.55
C GLY A 233 10.16 -34.02 -19.11
N CYS A 234 10.11 -32.78 -19.65
CA CYS A 234 11.06 -31.72 -19.35
C CYS A 234 10.34 -30.46 -18.78
N THR A 235 11.10 -29.45 -18.28
CA THR A 235 10.55 -28.22 -17.78
C THR A 235 10.03 -27.31 -18.93
N LEU A 236 9.21 -26.32 -18.59
CA LEU A 236 8.76 -25.33 -19.59
C LEU A 236 9.93 -24.50 -20.14
N TYR A 237 10.97 -24.29 -19.34
CA TYR A 237 12.16 -23.61 -19.80
C TYR A 237 12.95 -24.43 -20.81
N ASP A 238 13.16 -25.72 -20.55
CA ASP A 238 13.79 -26.63 -21.51
C ASP A 238 12.96 -26.71 -22.80
N ALA A 239 11.63 -26.78 -22.66
CA ALA A 239 10.73 -26.73 -23.79
C ALA A 239 10.89 -25.44 -24.62
N LEU A 240 11.07 -24.29 -23.95
CA LEU A 240 11.35 -23.03 -24.64
C LEU A 240 12.66 -23.12 -25.43
N LEU A 241 13.76 -23.55 -24.78
CA LEU A 241 15.07 -23.63 -25.40
C LEU A 241 15.05 -24.51 -26.65
N ALA A 242 14.35 -25.68 -26.58
CA ALA A 242 14.19 -26.61 -27.70
C ALA A 242 13.36 -26.03 -28.87
N ASN A 243 12.52 -25.03 -28.63
CA ASN A 243 11.57 -24.50 -29.63
C ASN A 243 11.91 -23.08 -30.11
N LEU A 244 13.01 -22.47 -29.69
CA LEU A 244 13.38 -21.08 -30.03
C LEU A 244 13.48 -20.84 -31.54
N GLU A 245 13.92 -21.81 -32.33
CA GLU A 245 14.09 -21.67 -33.78
C GLU A 245 12.83 -22.05 -34.59
N THR A 246 11.77 -22.50 -33.92
CA THR A 246 10.50 -22.79 -34.61
C THR A 246 9.83 -21.51 -35.08
N GLU A 247 9.02 -21.61 -36.14
CA GLU A 247 8.31 -20.47 -36.72
C GLU A 247 7.45 -19.71 -35.66
N SER A 248 6.87 -20.46 -34.73
CA SER A 248 6.05 -19.91 -33.65
C SER A 248 6.83 -18.96 -32.73
N PHE A 249 8.09 -19.26 -32.41
CA PHE A 249 8.89 -18.48 -31.46
C PHE A 249 9.86 -17.49 -32.13
N ARG A 250 10.26 -17.75 -33.38
CA ARG A 250 11.20 -16.89 -34.13
C ARG A 250 10.78 -15.42 -34.23
N ARG A 251 9.46 -15.15 -34.24
CA ARG A 251 8.89 -13.80 -34.27
C ARG A 251 8.59 -13.18 -32.89
N SER A 252 9.03 -13.84 -31.83
CA SER A 252 8.87 -13.34 -30.47
C SER A 252 10.21 -12.98 -29.85
N HIS A 253 10.20 -12.23 -28.73
CA HIS A 253 11.39 -11.94 -27.93
C HIS A 253 11.75 -13.08 -26.94
N ALA A 254 11.30 -14.30 -27.17
CA ALA A 254 11.62 -15.46 -26.35
C ALA A 254 13.12 -15.78 -26.32
N LYS A 255 13.81 -15.52 -27.45
CA LYS A 255 15.25 -15.68 -27.58
C LYS A 255 16.04 -14.70 -26.69
N ASP A 256 15.55 -13.48 -26.56
CA ASP A 256 16.16 -12.46 -25.69
C ASP A 256 16.01 -12.84 -24.23
N TYR A 257 14.84 -13.39 -23.84
CA TYR A 257 14.62 -13.92 -22.50
C TYR A 257 15.57 -15.10 -22.18
N ALA A 258 15.69 -16.05 -23.10
CA ALA A 258 16.62 -17.19 -22.93
C ALA A 258 18.07 -16.69 -22.76
N ARG A 259 18.52 -15.78 -23.62
CA ARG A 259 19.86 -15.16 -23.50
C ARG A 259 20.08 -14.46 -22.18
N LEU A 260 19.08 -13.71 -21.68
CA LEU A 260 19.14 -13.06 -20.38
C LEU A 260 19.39 -14.07 -19.27
N ILE A 261 18.55 -15.12 -19.22
CA ILE A 261 18.67 -16.15 -18.18
C ILE A 261 20.03 -16.85 -18.25
N GLU A 262 20.44 -17.34 -19.44
CA GLU A 262 21.71 -18.04 -19.60
C GLU A 262 22.92 -17.14 -19.33
N LYS A 263 22.86 -15.85 -19.67
CA LYS A 263 23.91 -14.87 -19.31
C LYS A 263 24.15 -14.87 -17.80
N TYR A 264 23.10 -14.70 -17.01
CA TYR A 264 23.25 -14.58 -15.56
C TYR A 264 23.52 -15.95 -14.89
N ARG A 265 23.02 -17.05 -15.44
CA ARG A 265 23.37 -18.40 -15.00
C ARG A 265 24.86 -18.72 -15.13
N ALA A 266 25.52 -18.14 -16.12
CA ALA A 266 26.95 -18.34 -16.31
C ALA A 266 27.83 -17.58 -15.33
N ILE A 267 27.32 -16.56 -14.66
CA ILE A 267 28.16 -15.63 -13.86
C ILE A 267 27.68 -15.40 -12.42
N TYR A 268 26.47 -15.88 -12.02
CA TYR A 268 25.86 -15.56 -10.73
C TYR A 268 26.72 -15.96 -9.53
N ASP A 269 27.45 -17.08 -9.61
CA ASP A 269 28.31 -17.56 -8.52
C ASP A 269 29.47 -16.61 -8.18
N ASN A 270 29.83 -15.71 -9.12
CA ASN A 270 30.94 -14.77 -8.98
C ASN A 270 30.47 -13.32 -8.85
N MET A 271 29.16 -13.09 -8.66
CA MET A 271 28.58 -11.75 -8.50
C MET A 271 28.02 -11.55 -7.09
N ASP A 272 28.13 -10.31 -6.60
CA ASP A 272 27.35 -9.91 -5.43
C ASP A 272 25.84 -9.94 -5.76
N LEU A 273 25.02 -10.26 -4.76
CA LEU A 273 23.58 -10.40 -4.94
C LEU A 273 22.92 -9.09 -5.39
N THR A 274 23.40 -7.96 -4.88
CA THR A 274 22.91 -6.63 -5.25
C THR A 274 23.19 -6.32 -6.71
N ASP A 275 24.40 -6.61 -7.17
CA ASP A 275 24.82 -6.41 -8.56
C ASP A 275 24.07 -7.35 -9.51
N LEU A 276 23.88 -8.61 -9.11
CA LEU A 276 23.09 -9.58 -9.85
C LEU A 276 21.64 -9.11 -10.03
N LEU A 277 21.03 -8.64 -8.95
CA LEU A 277 19.67 -8.13 -8.94
C LEU A 277 19.53 -6.90 -9.82
N ALA A 278 20.43 -5.93 -9.65
CA ALA A 278 20.42 -4.70 -10.45
C ALA A 278 20.60 -4.99 -11.95
N GLY A 279 21.54 -5.90 -12.28
CA GLY A 279 21.80 -6.31 -13.66
C GLY A 279 20.59 -7.00 -14.30
N ILE A 280 19.96 -7.94 -13.62
CA ILE A 280 18.76 -8.64 -14.10
C ILE A 280 17.61 -7.64 -14.32
N LEU A 281 17.36 -6.73 -13.40
CA LEU A 281 16.30 -5.74 -13.50
C LEU A 281 16.49 -4.79 -14.69
N HIS A 282 17.73 -4.35 -14.89
CA HIS A 282 18.10 -3.51 -16.02
C HIS A 282 17.96 -4.25 -17.36
N ASP A 283 18.63 -5.40 -17.49
CA ASP A 283 18.72 -6.12 -18.76
C ASP A 283 17.40 -6.80 -19.17
N SER A 284 16.56 -7.16 -18.20
CA SER A 284 15.20 -7.69 -18.47
C SER A 284 14.27 -6.62 -19.05
N GLY A 285 14.57 -5.34 -18.84
CA GLY A 285 13.69 -4.21 -19.13
C GLY A 285 12.54 -4.04 -18.15
N TYR A 286 12.58 -4.72 -16.98
CA TYR A 286 11.48 -4.69 -16.02
C TYR A 286 11.31 -3.31 -15.38
N GLU A 287 12.39 -2.67 -14.95
CA GLU A 287 12.35 -1.29 -14.43
C GLU A 287 11.87 -0.29 -15.49
N THR A 288 12.33 -0.44 -16.73
CA THR A 288 11.90 0.41 -17.86
C THR A 288 10.40 0.27 -18.12
N MET A 289 9.87 -0.93 -18.03
CA MET A 289 8.43 -1.21 -18.16
C MET A 289 7.64 -0.49 -17.06
N LEU A 290 8.03 -0.62 -15.79
CA LEU A 290 7.36 0.04 -14.68
C LEU A 290 7.42 1.57 -14.79
N ARG A 291 8.58 2.12 -15.14
CA ARG A 291 8.78 3.56 -15.35
C ARG A 291 7.90 4.10 -16.47
N SER A 292 7.80 3.37 -17.58
CA SER A 292 6.93 3.74 -18.70
C SER A 292 5.43 3.65 -18.38
N ALA A 293 5.08 2.84 -17.40
CA ALA A 293 3.70 2.68 -16.91
C ALA A 293 3.33 3.69 -15.79
N GLY A 294 4.29 4.50 -15.29
CA GLY A 294 4.07 5.44 -14.18
C GLY A 294 3.89 4.75 -12.82
N GLU A 295 4.43 3.54 -12.64
CA GLU A 295 4.27 2.70 -11.44
C GLU A 295 5.36 3.04 -10.41
N GLU A 296 5.40 4.31 -9.93
CA GLU A 296 6.45 4.82 -9.03
C GLU A 296 6.53 4.02 -7.73
N GLU A 297 5.39 3.67 -7.11
CA GLU A 297 5.38 2.88 -5.87
C GLU A 297 6.09 1.52 -6.05
N ARG A 298 5.93 0.88 -7.22
CA ARG A 298 6.61 -0.39 -7.50
C ARG A 298 8.11 -0.20 -7.72
N LEU A 299 8.51 0.92 -8.30
CA LEU A 299 9.94 1.26 -8.44
C LEU A 299 10.59 1.50 -7.08
N ASP A 300 9.89 2.17 -6.14
CA ASP A 300 10.34 2.34 -4.76
C ASP A 300 10.49 0.99 -4.05
N ASN A 301 9.54 0.07 -4.23
CA ASN A 301 9.63 -1.29 -3.71
C ASN A 301 10.84 -2.06 -4.25
N LEU A 302 11.18 -1.88 -5.54
CA LEU A 302 12.37 -2.50 -6.13
C LEU A 302 13.67 -1.85 -5.62
N ALA A 303 13.68 -0.55 -5.38
CA ALA A 303 14.82 0.14 -4.78
C ALA A 303 15.07 -0.35 -3.36
N GLU A 304 14.01 -0.61 -2.59
CA GLU A 304 14.09 -1.15 -1.25
C GLU A 304 14.53 -2.63 -1.22
N LEU A 305 14.26 -3.40 -2.30
CA LEU A 305 14.72 -4.78 -2.41
C LEU A 305 16.23 -4.88 -2.71
N LYS A 306 16.82 -3.88 -3.39
CA LYS A 306 18.25 -3.81 -3.73
C LYS A 306 19.10 -3.50 -2.50
#